data_a00796f42423482a4c337cfaae87dcf0
#
_entry.id   a00796f42423482a4c337cfaae87dcf0
#
_cell.length_a   1.000
_cell.length_b   1.000
_cell.length_c   1.000
_cell.angle_alpha   90.00
_cell.angle_beta   90.00
_cell.angle_gamma   90.00
#
_symmetry.space_group_name_H-M   'P 1'
#
loop_
_entity.id
_entity.type
_entity.pdbx_description
1 polymer ?
#
loop_
_entity_poly.entity_id
_entity_poly.type
_entity_poly.pdbx_seq_one_letter_code
_entity_poly.pdbx_strand_id
1 'polypeptide(L)'
;MIAIFFRNLVRDLVRQPLRTVLTLSGVVWGTFSVILLIAFGESVGKAQAKRFHGMGNGIVLMFPSRTTLPYQGFQRGKPVRVTPEQAEALPDKVAGIDMLSPEFVQGRRIRYGRQEFMSTVRGINPSFERMRNTIPAKGRYIDPLDMTERRRVCFLGDVLATDLFAEEDPLGKRVVIEGVPFTIIGVMAKKEQNSNYNGQMDENCAFIPWTTYTALYGGKFVSNIIFRPLDLGRSAEVTRGIKEHLSKLIGFDPKDPDAIGVWDTLEMEKSFITFFLAFNIFLGVIGSFTLLVGGVGVASIMMVVVEERTREIGIKLAVGARRRTILVQFFSETLVIMLLGGLIGFALSAAVVRVVQTLPAEQVANFVGVPQMSPLVIVSAILILLAIGTVAGMIPARNAASTNPIQALRK
;
A
#
# COMPACT_ATOMS: atom_id res chain seq x y z
N MET A 1 -2.45 3.43 -50.57
CA MET A 1 -2.08 4.72 -49.95
C MET A 1 -1.31 4.53 -48.63
N ILE A 2 -1.80 3.74 -47.70
CA ILE A 2 -1.16 3.49 -46.39
C ILE A 2 0.25 2.88 -46.52
N ALA A 3 0.43 1.87 -47.37
CA ALA A 3 1.74 1.22 -47.59
C ALA A 3 2.82 2.17 -48.16
N ILE A 4 2.43 3.08 -49.05
CA ILE A 4 3.34 4.08 -49.63
C ILE A 4 3.71 5.12 -48.57
N PHE A 5 2.77 5.50 -47.72
CA PHE A 5 2.99 6.38 -46.56
C PHE A 5 4.03 5.79 -45.60
N PHE A 6 3.83 4.54 -45.13
CA PHE A 6 4.74 3.85 -44.24
C PHE A 6 6.15 3.67 -44.85
N ARG A 7 6.23 3.31 -46.11
CA ARG A 7 7.53 3.18 -46.83
C ARG A 7 8.29 4.51 -46.91
N ASN A 8 7.61 5.61 -47.14
CA ASN A 8 8.22 6.94 -47.16
C ASN A 8 8.67 7.36 -45.75
N LEU A 9 7.83 7.15 -44.74
CA LEU A 9 8.16 7.44 -43.34
C LEU A 9 9.43 6.68 -42.88
N VAL A 10 9.50 5.37 -43.14
CA VAL A 10 10.67 4.54 -42.76
C VAL A 10 11.92 5.04 -43.51
N ARG A 11 11.80 5.38 -44.79
CA ARG A 11 12.90 5.91 -45.60
C ARG A 11 13.43 7.25 -45.03
N ASP A 12 12.54 8.10 -44.55
CA ASP A 12 12.90 9.40 -43.98
C ASP A 12 13.53 9.26 -42.63
N LEU A 13 13.04 8.35 -41.78
CA LEU A 13 13.64 8.01 -40.47
C LEU A 13 15.07 7.46 -40.63
N VAL A 14 15.34 6.64 -41.63
CA VAL A 14 16.65 6.05 -41.90
C VAL A 14 17.63 7.06 -42.53
N ARG A 15 17.15 8.05 -43.30
CA ARG A 15 18.01 9.06 -43.92
C ARG A 15 18.65 10.05 -42.96
N GLN A 16 18.04 10.28 -41.80
CA GLN A 16 18.56 11.19 -40.75
C GLN A 16 18.61 10.47 -39.39
N PRO A 17 19.55 9.50 -39.23
CA PRO A 17 19.51 8.58 -38.09
C PRO A 17 19.73 9.29 -36.75
N LEU A 18 20.66 10.27 -36.68
CA LEU A 18 20.95 11.02 -35.45
C LEU A 18 19.71 11.79 -34.97
N ARG A 19 18.98 12.45 -35.89
CA ARG A 19 17.75 13.18 -35.56
C ARG A 19 16.67 12.24 -35.05
N THR A 20 16.48 11.10 -35.73
CA THR A 20 15.50 10.09 -35.38
C THR A 20 15.78 9.50 -33.98
N VAL A 21 17.04 9.17 -33.68
CA VAL A 21 17.45 8.65 -32.38
C VAL A 21 17.18 9.68 -31.28
N LEU A 22 17.59 10.94 -31.48
CA LEU A 22 17.35 12.01 -30.49
C LEU A 22 15.86 12.26 -30.26
N THR A 23 15.04 12.20 -31.31
CA THR A 23 13.58 12.38 -31.20
C THR A 23 12.95 11.23 -30.42
N LEU A 24 13.29 10.00 -30.81
CA LEU A 24 12.76 8.81 -30.16
C LEU A 24 13.23 8.68 -28.71
N SER A 25 14.49 9.01 -28.42
CA SER A 25 15.04 8.87 -27.07
C SER A 25 14.25 9.67 -26.02
N GLY A 26 13.81 10.88 -26.34
CA GLY A 26 12.98 11.70 -25.45
C GLY A 26 11.63 11.06 -25.15
N VAL A 27 10.96 10.53 -26.19
CA VAL A 27 9.66 9.84 -26.04
C VAL A 27 9.82 8.50 -25.32
N VAL A 28 10.85 7.73 -25.70
CA VAL A 28 11.18 6.43 -25.07
C VAL A 28 11.42 6.63 -23.57
N TRP A 29 12.29 7.59 -23.21
CA TRP A 29 12.61 7.87 -21.82
C TRP A 29 11.41 8.40 -21.04
N GLY A 30 10.64 9.31 -21.65
CA GLY A 30 9.41 9.84 -21.04
C GLY A 30 8.38 8.74 -20.78
N THR A 31 8.08 7.90 -21.77
CA THR A 31 7.15 6.78 -21.62
C THR A 31 7.64 5.74 -20.60
N PHE A 32 8.93 5.40 -20.67
CA PHE A 32 9.58 4.52 -19.70
C PHE A 32 9.43 5.04 -18.27
N SER A 33 9.72 6.32 -18.05
CA SER A 33 9.61 6.96 -16.73
C SER A 33 8.16 6.97 -16.21
N VAL A 34 7.19 7.36 -17.05
CA VAL A 34 5.76 7.37 -16.67
C VAL A 34 5.31 5.98 -16.19
N ILE A 35 5.60 4.95 -16.99
CA ILE A 35 5.16 3.59 -16.70
C ILE A 35 5.79 3.08 -15.41
N LEU A 36 7.11 3.26 -15.23
CA LEU A 36 7.79 2.82 -14.02
C LEU A 36 7.29 3.55 -12.78
N LEU A 37 7.18 4.88 -12.84
CA LEU A 37 6.71 5.67 -11.70
C LEU A 37 5.33 5.24 -11.23
N ILE A 38 4.38 5.07 -12.16
CA ILE A 38 3.02 4.64 -11.81
C ILE A 38 3.00 3.18 -11.34
N ALA A 39 3.75 2.26 -12.00
CA ALA A 39 3.81 0.86 -11.63
C ALA A 39 4.41 0.64 -10.24
N PHE A 40 5.49 1.35 -9.91
CA PHE A 40 6.08 1.32 -8.57
C PHE A 40 5.17 1.97 -7.52
N GLY A 41 4.56 3.11 -7.83
CA GLY A 41 3.63 3.78 -6.92
C GLY A 41 2.43 2.92 -6.56
N GLU A 42 1.82 2.24 -7.53
CA GLU A 42 0.73 1.29 -7.32
C GLU A 42 1.18 0.08 -6.49
N SER A 43 2.38 -0.42 -6.77
CA SER A 43 2.94 -1.58 -6.06
C SER A 43 3.20 -1.27 -4.58
N VAL A 44 3.80 -0.12 -4.28
CA VAL A 44 4.03 0.32 -2.89
C VAL A 44 2.70 0.45 -2.15
N GLY A 45 1.70 1.06 -2.78
CA GLY A 45 0.36 1.19 -2.18
C GLY A 45 -0.28 -0.17 -1.85
N LYS A 46 -0.24 -1.13 -2.78
CA LYS A 46 -0.76 -2.49 -2.57
C LYS A 46 0.00 -3.27 -1.50
N ALA A 47 1.34 -3.20 -1.52
CA ALA A 47 2.17 -3.85 -0.53
C ALA A 47 1.87 -3.33 0.88
N GLN A 48 1.71 -2.01 1.01
CA GLN A 48 1.41 -1.39 2.28
C GLN A 48 -0.01 -1.75 2.78
N ALA A 49 -1.02 -1.75 1.91
CA ALA A 49 -2.36 -2.19 2.24
C ALA A 49 -2.37 -3.65 2.73
N LYS A 50 -1.69 -4.58 2.04
CA LYS A 50 -1.59 -5.99 2.44
C LYS A 50 -1.01 -6.15 3.85
N ARG A 51 -0.01 -5.35 4.19
CA ARG A 51 0.66 -5.38 5.48
C ARG A 51 -0.19 -4.80 6.61
N PHE A 52 -1.05 -3.81 6.31
CA PHE A 52 -2.06 -3.36 7.26
C PHE A 52 -3.06 -4.46 7.61
N HIS A 53 -3.52 -5.23 6.63
CA HIS A 53 -4.40 -6.39 6.86
C HIS A 53 -3.74 -7.47 7.74
N GLY A 54 -2.42 -7.63 7.70
CA GLY A 54 -1.69 -8.51 8.61
C GLY A 54 -1.82 -8.14 10.08
N MET A 55 -2.09 -6.88 10.40
CA MET A 55 -2.29 -6.42 11.76
C MET A 55 -3.72 -6.68 12.29
N GLY A 56 -4.66 -7.00 11.42
CA GLY A 56 -6.08 -7.22 11.71
C GLY A 56 -6.99 -6.35 10.85
N ASN A 57 -8.15 -6.87 10.51
CA ASN A 57 -9.10 -6.19 9.65
C ASN A 57 -10.14 -5.42 10.44
N GLY A 58 -10.12 -4.10 10.31
CA GLY A 58 -11.16 -3.23 10.85
C GLY A 58 -11.22 -3.25 12.38
N ILE A 59 -10.09 -3.27 13.03
CA ILE A 59 -9.99 -3.26 14.50
C ILE A 59 -9.67 -1.88 15.04
N VAL A 60 -10.16 -1.63 16.24
CA VAL A 60 -9.83 -0.46 17.04
C VAL A 60 -9.13 -0.92 18.31
N LEU A 61 -7.98 -0.32 18.56
CA LEU A 61 -7.22 -0.53 19.79
C LEU A 61 -7.43 0.67 20.72
N MET A 62 -7.73 0.37 21.97
CA MET A 62 -7.90 1.37 23.02
C MET A 62 -6.85 1.15 24.11
N PHE A 63 -6.13 2.21 24.45
CA PHE A 63 -5.01 2.21 25.41
C PHE A 63 -5.41 3.02 26.64
N PRO A 64 -5.89 2.38 27.73
CA PRO A 64 -6.12 3.08 28.98
C PRO A 64 -4.82 3.74 29.50
N SER A 65 -4.88 5.04 29.82
CA SER A 65 -3.72 5.83 30.17
C SER A 65 -3.99 6.73 31.39
N ARG A 66 -3.68 8.00 31.32
CA ARG A 66 -3.91 8.99 32.37
C ARG A 66 -4.73 10.15 31.84
N THR A 67 -5.59 10.71 32.69
CA THR A 67 -6.40 11.88 32.35
C THR A 67 -5.54 13.12 32.17
N THR A 68 -5.86 13.93 31.15
CA THR A 68 -5.28 15.28 30.95
C THR A 68 -6.27 16.39 31.32
N LEU A 69 -7.55 16.06 31.40
CA LEU A 69 -8.60 16.98 31.82
C LEU A 69 -9.09 16.67 33.24
N PRO A 70 -9.39 17.69 34.07
CA PRO A 70 -10.06 17.49 35.33
C PRO A 70 -11.52 17.08 35.11
N TYR A 71 -12.05 16.21 35.96
CA TYR A 71 -13.43 15.72 35.81
C TYR A 71 -14.06 15.40 37.17
N GLN A 72 -15.24 15.93 37.46
CA GLN A 72 -16.04 15.65 38.68
C GLN A 72 -15.21 15.66 39.99
N GLY A 73 -14.35 16.65 40.16
CA GLY A 73 -13.50 16.81 41.36
C GLY A 73 -12.19 16.03 41.32
N PHE A 74 -11.97 15.17 40.32
CA PHE A 74 -10.67 14.52 40.12
C PHE A 74 -9.74 15.43 39.34
N GLN A 75 -8.50 15.52 39.79
CA GLN A 75 -7.45 16.28 39.09
C GLN A 75 -6.94 15.53 37.86
N ARG A 76 -6.27 16.25 36.94
CA ARG A 76 -5.51 15.67 35.86
C ARG A 76 -4.44 14.68 36.35
N GLY A 77 -4.11 13.69 35.54
CA GLY A 77 -3.11 12.67 35.86
C GLY A 77 -3.69 11.42 36.56
N LYS A 78 -5.02 11.37 36.79
CA LYS A 78 -5.68 10.16 37.28
C LYS A 78 -5.47 9.00 36.32
N PRO A 79 -4.95 7.83 36.78
CA PRO A 79 -4.84 6.66 35.90
C PRO A 79 -6.22 6.09 35.57
N VAL A 80 -6.49 5.88 34.28
CA VAL A 80 -7.66 5.17 33.81
C VAL A 80 -7.32 3.68 33.82
N ARG A 81 -8.03 2.91 34.63
CA ARG A 81 -7.74 1.50 34.84
C ARG A 81 -8.99 0.68 34.59
N VAL A 82 -8.95 -0.16 33.56
CA VAL A 82 -10.06 -1.03 33.17
C VAL A 82 -9.75 -2.46 33.60
N THR A 83 -10.69 -3.13 34.26
CA THR A 83 -10.53 -4.56 34.58
C THR A 83 -10.95 -5.40 33.36
N PRO A 84 -10.45 -6.65 33.24
CA PRO A 84 -10.84 -7.52 32.12
C PRO A 84 -12.36 -7.81 32.09
N GLU A 85 -12.99 -7.92 33.25
CA GLU A 85 -14.46 -8.14 33.37
C GLU A 85 -15.23 -6.91 32.87
N GLN A 86 -14.75 -5.70 33.17
CA GLN A 86 -15.34 -4.46 32.64
C GLN A 86 -15.20 -4.39 31.13
N ALA A 87 -14.05 -4.82 30.58
CA ALA A 87 -13.86 -4.87 29.15
C ALA A 87 -14.75 -5.92 28.47
N GLU A 88 -14.82 -7.13 29.00
CA GLU A 88 -15.67 -8.20 28.46
C GLU A 88 -17.17 -7.90 28.51
N ALA A 89 -17.60 -7.07 29.45
CA ALA A 89 -19.01 -6.64 29.55
C ALA A 89 -19.39 -5.55 28.52
N LEU A 90 -18.43 -4.94 27.82
CA LEU A 90 -18.71 -3.84 26.88
C LEU A 90 -19.65 -4.21 25.73
N PRO A 91 -19.57 -5.39 25.10
CA PRO A 91 -20.50 -5.77 24.03
C PRO A 91 -21.98 -5.78 24.46
N ASP A 92 -22.25 -6.09 25.74
CA ASP A 92 -23.60 -6.07 26.29
C ASP A 92 -24.09 -4.66 26.65
N LYS A 93 -23.19 -3.71 26.81
CA LYS A 93 -23.47 -2.34 27.28
C LYS A 93 -23.40 -1.29 26.18
N VAL A 94 -22.66 -1.57 25.11
CA VAL A 94 -22.46 -0.66 23.99
C VAL A 94 -22.82 -1.39 22.70
N ALA A 95 -23.85 -0.89 22.03
CA ALA A 95 -24.29 -1.46 20.76
C ALA A 95 -23.24 -1.24 19.65
N GLY A 96 -23.15 -2.21 18.74
CA GLY A 96 -22.31 -2.10 17.55
C GLY A 96 -20.90 -2.71 17.69
N ILE A 97 -20.61 -3.41 18.79
CA ILE A 97 -19.40 -4.21 18.94
C ILE A 97 -19.68 -5.62 18.39
N ASP A 98 -18.92 -6.09 17.41
CA ASP A 98 -18.96 -7.45 16.87
C ASP A 98 -18.13 -8.42 17.72
N MET A 99 -16.85 -8.03 17.95
CA MET A 99 -15.91 -8.80 18.76
C MET A 99 -15.09 -7.86 19.65
N LEU A 100 -14.68 -8.39 20.80
CA LEU A 100 -13.83 -7.67 21.73
C LEU A 100 -12.89 -8.64 22.44
N SER A 101 -11.66 -8.20 22.73
CA SER A 101 -10.72 -8.89 23.60
C SER A 101 -10.07 -7.91 24.55
N PRO A 102 -10.12 -8.13 25.86
CA PRO A 102 -9.13 -7.55 26.76
C PRO A 102 -7.75 -8.11 26.41
N GLU A 103 -6.71 -7.33 26.56
CA GLU A 103 -5.35 -7.74 26.29
C GLU A 103 -4.42 -7.37 27.44
N PHE A 104 -3.65 -8.36 27.88
CA PHE A 104 -2.50 -8.18 28.76
C PHE A 104 -1.24 -8.36 27.93
N VAL A 105 -0.28 -7.45 28.05
CA VAL A 105 0.96 -7.48 27.24
C VAL A 105 2.14 -7.23 28.14
N GLN A 106 3.06 -8.18 28.21
CA GLN A 106 4.31 -8.02 28.94
C GLN A 106 5.43 -8.88 28.37
N GLY A 107 6.64 -8.33 28.32
CA GLY A 107 7.85 -9.09 28.05
C GLY A 107 8.10 -10.10 29.16
N ARG A 108 8.33 -11.36 28.81
CA ARG A 108 8.59 -12.47 29.75
C ARG A 108 9.59 -13.43 29.18
N ARG A 109 10.30 -14.13 30.05
CA ARG A 109 11.21 -15.21 29.67
C ARG A 109 10.44 -16.48 29.33
N ILE A 110 10.72 -17.01 28.15
CA ILE A 110 10.18 -18.27 27.67
C ILE A 110 11.34 -19.22 27.44
N ARG A 111 11.26 -20.42 28.03
CA ARG A 111 12.31 -21.43 27.96
C ARG A 111 11.79 -22.79 27.47
N TYR A 112 12.57 -23.38 26.59
CA TYR A 112 12.42 -24.78 26.21
C TYR A 112 13.81 -25.48 26.23
N GLY A 113 13.97 -26.50 27.07
CA GLY A 113 15.26 -27.12 27.26
C GLY A 113 16.35 -26.14 27.73
N ARG A 114 17.35 -25.95 26.88
CA ARG A 114 18.44 -24.97 27.09
C ARG A 114 18.21 -23.63 26.38
N GLN A 115 17.23 -23.56 25.50
CA GLN A 115 16.88 -22.32 24.80
C GLN A 115 16.04 -21.43 25.71
N GLU A 116 16.42 -20.15 25.79
CA GLU A 116 15.70 -19.13 26.57
C GLU A 116 15.66 -17.81 25.79
N PHE A 117 14.46 -17.25 25.64
CA PHE A 117 14.23 -16.00 24.93
C PHE A 117 13.35 -15.07 25.76
N MET A 118 13.65 -13.76 25.66
CA MET A 118 12.73 -12.71 26.11
C MET A 118 11.73 -12.45 24.98
N SER A 119 10.48 -12.76 25.23
CA SER A 119 9.42 -12.56 24.24
C SER A 119 8.19 -11.91 24.88
N THR A 120 7.33 -11.33 24.05
CA THR A 120 6.06 -10.76 24.53
C THR A 120 5.03 -11.88 24.72
N VAL A 121 4.56 -12.00 25.97
CA VAL A 121 3.44 -12.87 26.31
C VAL A 121 2.16 -12.04 26.35
N ARG A 122 1.17 -12.46 25.56
CA ARG A 122 -0.14 -11.82 25.45
C ARG A 122 -1.21 -12.67 26.10
N GLY A 123 -1.92 -12.11 27.08
CA GLY A 123 -3.13 -12.71 27.66
C GLY A 123 -4.34 -12.21 26.88
N ILE A 124 -5.04 -13.09 26.17
CA ILE A 124 -6.11 -12.75 25.22
C ILE A 124 -7.30 -13.69 25.35
N ASN A 125 -8.40 -13.38 24.66
CA ASN A 125 -9.54 -14.28 24.52
C ASN A 125 -9.63 -14.91 23.11
N PRO A 126 -10.53 -15.90 22.86
CA PRO A 126 -10.64 -16.54 21.57
C PRO A 126 -10.99 -15.62 20.39
N SER A 127 -11.69 -14.51 20.61
CA SER A 127 -12.05 -13.55 19.55
C SER A 127 -10.84 -12.87 18.92
N PHE A 128 -9.71 -12.86 19.63
CA PHE A 128 -8.46 -12.26 19.17
C PHE A 128 -7.94 -12.92 17.88
N GLU A 129 -8.15 -14.23 17.69
CA GLU A 129 -7.76 -14.97 16.49
C GLU A 129 -8.23 -14.27 15.22
N ARG A 130 -9.54 -14.03 15.13
CA ARG A 130 -10.16 -13.41 13.95
C ARG A 130 -9.88 -11.92 13.83
N MET A 131 -9.84 -11.20 14.97
CA MET A 131 -9.56 -9.77 14.98
C MET A 131 -8.14 -9.47 14.52
N ARG A 132 -7.15 -10.26 14.96
CA ARG A 132 -5.73 -10.03 14.72
C ARG A 132 -5.14 -10.91 13.63
N ASN A 133 -5.96 -11.73 12.99
CA ASN A 133 -5.50 -12.64 11.94
C ASN A 133 -4.35 -13.57 12.41
N THR A 134 -4.49 -14.08 13.66
CA THR A 134 -3.53 -15.00 14.29
C THR A 134 -3.97 -16.45 14.08
N ILE A 135 -4.10 -16.84 12.79
CA ILE A 135 -4.65 -18.14 12.39
C ILE A 135 -3.63 -19.24 12.60
N PRO A 136 -4.01 -20.42 13.14
CA PRO A 136 -3.10 -21.54 13.29
C PRO A 136 -2.70 -22.16 11.93
N ALA A 137 -1.39 -22.38 11.72
CA ALA A 137 -0.87 -23.24 10.67
C ALA A 137 -0.85 -24.70 11.11
N LYS A 138 -0.61 -24.92 12.43
CA LYS A 138 -0.59 -26.24 13.06
C LYS A 138 -1.35 -26.19 14.37
N GLY A 139 -2.05 -27.27 14.71
CA GLY A 139 -2.79 -27.37 15.94
C GLY A 139 -4.07 -26.55 15.97
N ARG A 140 -4.41 -25.96 17.12
CA ARG A 140 -5.60 -25.15 17.34
C ARG A 140 -5.27 -23.83 18.03
N TYR A 141 -6.19 -22.91 17.97
CA TYR A 141 -6.15 -21.68 18.77
C TYR A 141 -6.74 -21.88 20.18
N ILE A 142 -6.67 -20.85 21.00
CA ILE A 142 -7.31 -20.78 22.32
C ILE A 142 -8.82 -20.84 22.16
N ASP A 143 -9.47 -21.70 22.93
CA ASP A 143 -10.93 -21.90 22.89
C ASP A 143 -11.61 -21.41 24.20
N PRO A 144 -12.95 -21.30 24.24
CA PRO A 144 -13.67 -20.89 25.44
C PRO A 144 -13.46 -21.81 26.66
N LEU A 145 -13.20 -23.10 26.44
CA LEU A 145 -12.93 -24.05 27.53
C LEU A 145 -11.58 -23.76 28.18
N ASP A 146 -10.56 -23.37 27.40
CA ASP A 146 -9.27 -22.96 27.95
C ASP A 146 -9.40 -21.73 28.86
N MET A 147 -10.35 -20.82 28.53
CA MET A 147 -10.64 -19.64 29.34
C MET A 147 -11.32 -20.02 30.66
N THR A 148 -12.38 -20.84 30.57
CA THR A 148 -13.20 -21.21 31.74
C THR A 148 -12.40 -22.04 32.73
N GLU A 149 -11.64 -23.02 32.25
CA GLU A 149 -10.82 -23.91 33.07
C GLU A 149 -9.45 -23.34 33.42
N ARG A 150 -9.11 -22.12 32.93
CA ARG A 150 -7.80 -21.48 33.10
C ARG A 150 -6.66 -22.42 32.75
N ARG A 151 -6.81 -23.12 31.59
CA ARG A 151 -5.80 -24.08 31.14
C ARG A 151 -4.46 -23.39 30.87
N ARG A 152 -3.38 -24.07 31.23
CA ARG A 152 -2.01 -23.63 30.94
C ARG A 152 -1.63 -24.05 29.52
N VAL A 153 -2.26 -23.42 28.53
CA VAL A 153 -2.01 -23.65 27.12
C VAL A 153 -1.38 -22.40 26.50
N CYS A 154 -0.57 -22.63 25.47
CA CYS A 154 0.15 -21.57 24.76
C CYS A 154 0.04 -21.79 23.27
N PHE A 155 -0.30 -20.71 22.56
CA PHE A 155 -0.23 -20.61 21.11
C PHE A 155 0.98 -19.75 20.75
N LEU A 156 1.87 -20.22 19.84
CA LEU A 156 3.12 -19.55 19.52
C LEU A 156 3.07 -18.84 18.17
N GLY A 157 3.72 -17.68 18.08
CA GLY A 157 4.12 -17.11 16.79
C GLY A 157 5.11 -18.02 16.07
N ASP A 158 5.13 -17.96 14.76
CA ASP A 158 5.92 -18.86 13.90
C ASP A 158 7.43 -18.69 14.06
N VAL A 159 7.91 -17.45 14.20
CA VAL A 159 9.33 -17.15 14.44
C VAL A 159 9.74 -17.64 15.83
N LEU A 160 8.95 -17.30 16.86
CA LEU A 160 9.24 -17.76 18.24
C LEU A 160 9.23 -19.29 18.34
N ALA A 161 8.32 -19.97 17.62
CA ALA A 161 8.29 -21.42 17.57
C ALA A 161 9.55 -21.98 16.94
N THR A 162 10.02 -21.39 15.85
CA THR A 162 11.27 -21.77 15.15
C THR A 162 12.49 -21.56 16.05
N ASP A 163 12.57 -20.43 16.74
CA ASP A 163 13.67 -20.08 17.64
C ASP A 163 13.77 -21.05 18.82
N LEU A 164 12.62 -21.48 19.38
CA LEU A 164 12.59 -22.39 20.53
C LEU A 164 12.81 -23.85 20.16
N PHE A 165 12.27 -24.29 19.01
CA PHE A 165 12.18 -25.73 18.66
C PHE A 165 13.03 -26.13 17.46
N ALA A 166 13.57 -25.17 16.69
CA ALA A 166 14.28 -25.42 15.43
C ALA A 166 13.42 -26.29 14.49
N GLU A 167 13.86 -27.52 14.20
CA GLU A 167 13.16 -28.47 13.32
C GLU A 167 12.16 -29.38 14.07
N GLU A 168 12.10 -29.29 15.40
CA GLU A 168 11.21 -30.14 16.17
C GLU A 168 9.75 -29.65 16.11
N ASP A 169 8.79 -30.58 16.04
CA ASP A 169 7.37 -30.23 16.15
C ASP A 169 7.03 -29.73 17.56
N PRO A 170 6.57 -28.50 17.74
CA PRO A 170 6.26 -27.94 19.04
C PRO A 170 4.94 -28.42 19.65
N LEU A 171 4.02 -29.00 18.87
CA LEU A 171 2.69 -29.39 19.35
C LEU A 171 2.75 -30.40 20.51
N GLY A 172 1.99 -30.14 21.57
CA GLY A 172 1.92 -30.96 22.77
C GLY A 172 3.12 -30.89 23.70
N LYS A 173 4.22 -30.24 23.27
CA LYS A 173 5.40 -30.01 24.11
C LYS A 173 5.14 -28.92 25.14
N ARG A 174 6.01 -28.84 26.16
CA ARG A 174 5.88 -27.86 27.24
C ARG A 174 6.97 -26.82 27.17
N VAL A 175 6.58 -25.55 27.17
CA VAL A 175 7.47 -24.42 27.38
C VAL A 175 7.27 -23.88 28.80
N VAL A 176 8.30 -23.28 29.37
CA VAL A 176 8.25 -22.68 30.70
C VAL A 176 8.26 -21.16 30.53
N ILE A 177 7.18 -20.50 30.98
CA ILE A 177 7.04 -19.03 30.95
C ILE A 177 7.16 -18.54 32.40
N GLU A 178 8.22 -17.79 32.74
CA GLU A 178 8.51 -17.31 34.07
C GLU A 178 8.36 -18.42 35.15
N GLY A 179 8.92 -19.59 34.88
CA GLY A 179 8.88 -20.73 35.82
C GLY A 179 7.62 -21.60 35.76
N VAL A 180 6.59 -21.20 35.02
CA VAL A 180 5.33 -21.95 34.89
C VAL A 180 5.27 -22.72 33.56
N PRO A 181 5.00 -24.06 33.60
CA PRO A 181 4.89 -24.85 32.36
C PRO A 181 3.56 -24.63 31.65
N PHE A 182 3.64 -24.45 30.32
CA PHE A 182 2.51 -24.35 29.39
C PHE A 182 2.62 -25.39 28.29
N THR A 183 1.50 -26.00 27.94
CA THR A 183 1.44 -26.93 26.80
C THR A 183 1.17 -26.17 25.51
N ILE A 184 1.97 -26.40 24.47
CA ILE A 184 1.76 -25.77 23.17
C ILE A 184 0.59 -26.46 22.46
N ILE A 185 -0.43 -25.67 22.08
CA ILE A 185 -1.64 -26.13 21.41
C ILE A 185 -1.67 -25.80 19.93
N GLY A 186 -0.85 -24.85 19.48
CA GLY A 186 -0.78 -24.46 18.09
C GLY A 186 0.35 -23.49 17.81
N VAL A 187 0.64 -23.33 16.51
CA VAL A 187 1.63 -22.40 15.96
C VAL A 187 0.96 -21.58 14.87
N MET A 188 1.22 -20.29 14.88
CA MET A 188 0.65 -19.32 13.94
C MET A 188 1.13 -19.54 12.51
N ALA A 189 0.26 -19.32 11.54
CA ALA A 189 0.64 -19.23 10.14
C ALA A 189 1.49 -17.98 9.90
N LYS A 190 2.52 -18.10 9.06
CA LYS A 190 3.34 -16.93 8.66
C LYS A 190 2.45 -15.86 8.07
N LYS A 191 2.54 -14.66 8.62
CA LYS A 191 1.80 -13.49 8.14
C LYS A 191 2.73 -12.29 7.92
N GLU A 192 2.39 -11.47 6.93
CA GLU A 192 3.11 -10.22 6.71
C GLU A 192 2.52 -9.15 7.64
N GLN A 193 3.30 -8.68 8.59
CA GLN A 193 2.93 -7.62 9.54
C GLN A 193 4.02 -6.55 9.56
N ASN A 194 3.64 -5.28 9.38
CA ASN A 194 4.59 -4.16 9.33
C ASN A 194 4.61 -3.30 10.57
N SER A 195 3.61 -3.42 11.40
CA SER A 195 3.44 -2.55 12.54
C SER A 195 3.05 -3.34 13.76
N ASN A 196 3.57 -2.92 14.88
CA ASN A 196 3.16 -3.41 16.18
C ASN A 196 2.78 -2.21 17.06
N TYR A 197 1.99 -2.46 18.10
CA TYR A 197 1.58 -1.44 19.06
C TYR A 197 2.18 -1.63 20.45
N ASN A 198 2.86 -2.74 20.70
CA ASN A 198 3.43 -3.08 22.01
C ASN A 198 4.77 -3.82 21.89
N GLY A 199 5.66 -3.34 21.07
CA GLY A 199 7.07 -3.69 21.08
C GLY A 199 7.50 -4.85 20.20
N GLN A 200 6.68 -5.89 19.99
CA GLN A 200 7.03 -7.04 19.15
C GLN A 200 5.93 -7.41 18.15
N MET A 201 6.33 -7.94 16.99
CA MET A 201 5.43 -8.52 16.01
C MET A 201 4.79 -9.80 16.55
N ASP A 202 3.58 -10.14 16.09
CA ASP A 202 2.86 -11.30 16.58
C ASP A 202 3.61 -12.61 16.32
N GLU A 203 4.42 -12.68 15.27
CA GLU A 203 5.29 -13.81 14.93
C GLU A 203 6.32 -14.14 16.05
N ASN A 204 6.68 -13.14 16.86
CA ASN A 204 7.61 -13.29 17.98
C ASN A 204 6.91 -13.37 19.34
N CYS A 205 5.58 -13.55 19.37
CA CYS A 205 4.79 -13.52 20.61
C CYS A 205 4.32 -14.92 21.01
N ALA A 206 4.05 -15.07 22.31
CA ALA A 206 3.33 -16.20 22.88
C ALA A 206 1.94 -15.71 23.36
N PHE A 207 0.90 -16.48 23.03
CA PHE A 207 -0.48 -16.14 23.38
C PHE A 207 -1.00 -17.17 24.37
N ILE A 208 -1.60 -16.71 25.46
CA ILE A 208 -2.21 -17.55 26.51
C ILE A 208 -3.61 -16.99 26.86
N PRO A 209 -4.50 -17.79 27.47
CA PRO A 209 -5.78 -17.29 27.94
C PRO A 209 -5.58 -16.16 28.97
N TRP A 210 -6.30 -15.02 28.83
CA TRP A 210 -6.14 -13.91 29.78
C TRP A 210 -6.54 -14.33 31.21
N THR A 211 -7.48 -15.27 31.37
CA THR A 211 -7.87 -15.81 32.68
C THR A 211 -6.73 -16.58 33.36
N THR A 212 -5.94 -17.31 32.56
CA THR A 212 -4.72 -17.97 33.04
C THR A 212 -3.62 -16.96 33.32
N TYR A 213 -3.48 -15.95 32.47
CA TYR A 213 -2.50 -14.87 32.66
C TYR A 213 -2.70 -14.16 34.00
N THR A 214 -3.94 -13.70 34.29
CA THR A 214 -4.26 -13.01 35.52
C THR A 214 -4.11 -13.88 36.78
N ALA A 215 -4.46 -15.17 36.66
CA ALA A 215 -4.32 -16.12 37.77
C ALA A 215 -2.86 -16.39 38.17
N LEU A 216 -1.93 -16.39 37.18
CA LEU A 216 -0.53 -16.75 37.43
C LEU A 216 0.37 -15.54 37.66
N TYR A 217 0.14 -14.47 36.91
CA TYR A 217 1.07 -13.33 36.89
C TYR A 217 0.50 -12.06 37.55
N GLY A 218 -0.72 -12.14 38.06
CA GLY A 218 -1.44 -10.94 38.46
C GLY A 218 -1.92 -10.16 37.22
N GLY A 219 -2.25 -8.92 37.37
CA GLY A 219 -2.80 -8.13 36.29
C GLY A 219 -4.26 -7.82 36.57
N LYS A 220 -4.47 -6.86 37.49
CA LYS A 220 -5.81 -6.39 37.83
C LYS A 220 -6.45 -5.58 36.70
N PHE A 221 -5.61 -4.98 35.82
CA PHE A 221 -6.05 -4.06 34.79
C PHE A 221 -5.47 -4.48 33.45
N VAL A 222 -6.27 -4.33 32.39
CA VAL A 222 -5.86 -4.64 31.04
C VAL A 222 -4.80 -3.64 30.54
N SER A 223 -3.90 -4.11 29.70
CA SER A 223 -2.97 -3.25 28.97
C SER A 223 -3.71 -2.49 27.87
N ASN A 224 -4.54 -3.19 27.12
CA ASN A 224 -5.32 -2.67 26.01
C ASN A 224 -6.69 -3.34 25.93
N ILE A 225 -7.60 -2.70 25.19
CA ILE A 225 -8.85 -3.29 24.74
C ILE A 225 -8.82 -3.27 23.22
N ILE A 226 -9.02 -4.42 22.59
CA ILE A 226 -9.15 -4.55 21.15
C ILE A 226 -10.57 -4.91 20.81
N PHE A 227 -11.19 -4.19 19.90
CA PHE A 227 -12.52 -4.54 19.45
C PHE A 227 -12.66 -4.33 17.93
N ARG A 228 -13.63 -5.01 17.35
CA ARG A 228 -14.08 -4.82 15.97
C ARG A 228 -15.52 -4.33 16.01
N PRO A 229 -15.83 -3.19 15.36
CA PRO A 229 -17.22 -2.76 15.22
C PRO A 229 -17.97 -3.65 14.23
N LEU A 230 -19.27 -3.84 14.45
CA LEU A 230 -20.16 -4.58 13.55
C LEU A 230 -20.26 -3.88 12.18
N ASP A 231 -20.34 -2.55 12.20
CA ASP A 231 -20.27 -1.70 11.01
C ASP A 231 -18.98 -0.88 11.07
N LEU A 232 -18.08 -1.15 10.12
CA LEU A 232 -16.77 -0.51 10.04
C LEU A 232 -16.88 1.02 9.84
N GLY A 233 -17.97 1.50 9.22
CA GLY A 233 -18.22 2.93 9.02
C GLY A 233 -18.58 3.68 10.31
N ARG A 234 -18.97 2.95 11.36
CA ARG A 234 -19.42 3.50 12.65
C ARG A 234 -18.40 3.32 13.79
N SER A 235 -17.14 3.01 13.47
CA SER A 235 -16.08 2.78 14.45
C SER A 235 -15.94 3.94 15.46
N ALA A 236 -15.99 5.18 14.99
CA ALA A 236 -15.91 6.37 15.83
C ALA A 236 -17.09 6.51 16.81
N GLU A 237 -18.30 6.11 16.38
CA GLU A 237 -19.48 6.13 17.22
C GLU A 237 -19.39 5.07 18.33
N VAL A 238 -19.01 3.84 17.98
CA VAL A 238 -18.80 2.74 18.92
C VAL A 238 -17.69 3.10 19.93
N THR A 239 -16.58 3.64 19.44
CA THR A 239 -15.47 4.12 20.30
C THR A 239 -15.94 5.16 21.32
N ARG A 240 -16.75 6.12 20.88
CA ARG A 240 -17.36 7.12 21.76
C ARG A 240 -18.25 6.46 22.81
N GLY A 241 -19.13 5.55 22.42
CA GLY A 241 -20.00 4.81 23.34
C GLY A 241 -19.19 4.04 24.42
N ILE A 242 -18.09 3.40 24.02
CA ILE A 242 -17.16 2.73 24.96
C ILE A 242 -16.56 3.74 25.95
N LYS A 243 -16.03 4.87 25.44
CA LYS A 243 -15.45 5.93 26.29
C LYS A 243 -16.49 6.49 27.27
N GLU A 244 -17.72 6.75 26.82
CA GLU A 244 -18.81 7.24 27.67
C GLU A 244 -19.21 6.23 28.75
N HIS A 245 -19.29 4.93 28.39
CA HIS A 245 -19.59 3.89 29.36
C HIS A 245 -18.49 3.75 30.41
N LEU A 246 -17.23 3.64 29.98
CA LEU A 246 -16.08 3.53 30.89
C LEU A 246 -15.90 4.80 31.74
N SER A 247 -16.20 5.97 31.20
CA SER A 247 -16.19 7.26 31.92
C SER A 247 -17.10 7.25 33.13
N LYS A 248 -18.32 6.70 33.00
CA LYS A 248 -19.27 6.57 34.10
C LYS A 248 -18.80 5.61 35.19
N LEU A 249 -18.07 4.56 34.83
CA LEU A 249 -17.54 3.57 35.78
C LEU A 249 -16.29 4.03 36.51
N ILE A 250 -15.39 4.73 35.79
CA ILE A 250 -14.04 5.05 36.29
C ILE A 250 -13.93 6.51 36.75
N GLY A 251 -14.77 7.40 36.19
CA GLY A 251 -14.78 8.84 36.52
C GLY A 251 -13.65 9.60 35.81
N PHE A 252 -13.76 9.77 34.49
CA PHE A 252 -12.92 10.64 33.66
C PHE A 252 -13.79 11.33 32.60
N ASP A 253 -13.31 12.42 32.01
CA ASP A 253 -14.04 13.10 30.93
C ASP A 253 -14.01 12.24 29.67
N PRO A 254 -15.15 11.82 29.09
CA PRO A 254 -15.17 11.02 27.87
C PRO A 254 -14.60 11.76 26.65
N LYS A 255 -14.48 13.09 26.70
CA LYS A 255 -13.86 13.92 25.68
C LYS A 255 -12.34 14.05 25.83
N ASP A 256 -11.78 13.57 26.95
CA ASP A 256 -10.34 13.60 27.16
C ASP A 256 -9.66 12.63 26.16
N PRO A 257 -8.85 13.12 25.21
CA PRO A 257 -8.24 12.29 24.19
C PRO A 257 -7.21 11.33 24.79
N ASP A 258 -6.53 11.74 25.86
CA ASP A 258 -5.41 10.99 26.43
C ASP A 258 -5.84 10.01 27.54
N ALA A 259 -7.04 10.17 28.11
CA ALA A 259 -7.57 9.26 29.12
C ALA A 259 -7.62 7.80 28.60
N ILE A 260 -8.05 7.65 27.36
CA ILE A 260 -7.98 6.39 26.60
C ILE A 260 -7.52 6.75 25.18
N GLY A 261 -6.25 6.46 24.88
CA GLY A 261 -5.72 6.56 23.52
C GLY A 261 -6.46 5.61 22.59
N VAL A 262 -6.70 6.03 21.37
CA VAL A 262 -7.41 5.23 20.35
C VAL A 262 -6.54 5.11 19.11
N TRP A 263 -6.39 3.89 18.64
CA TRP A 263 -5.80 3.61 17.35
C TRP A 263 -6.82 2.86 16.50
N ASP A 264 -7.46 3.59 15.59
CA ASP A 264 -8.40 3.04 14.64
C ASP A 264 -7.65 2.66 13.35
N THR A 265 -7.57 1.35 13.08
CA THR A 265 -6.87 0.85 11.88
C THR A 265 -7.59 1.23 10.60
N LEU A 266 -8.90 1.48 10.64
CA LEU A 266 -9.69 1.88 9.48
C LEU A 266 -9.44 3.34 9.07
N GLU A 267 -9.34 4.24 10.05
CA GLU A 267 -8.99 5.64 9.77
C GLU A 267 -7.57 5.74 9.21
N MET A 268 -6.65 4.93 9.75
CA MET A 268 -5.31 4.81 9.19
C MET A 268 -5.34 4.28 7.76
N GLU A 269 -6.06 3.19 7.50
CA GLU A 269 -6.17 2.60 6.16
C GLU A 269 -6.72 3.62 5.15
N LYS A 270 -7.79 4.34 5.48
CA LYS A 270 -8.35 5.42 4.64
C LYS A 270 -7.31 6.52 4.38
N SER A 271 -6.59 6.93 5.42
CA SER A 271 -5.55 7.96 5.30
C SER A 271 -4.41 7.49 4.40
N PHE A 272 -3.99 6.23 4.51
CA PHE A 272 -2.98 5.63 3.64
C PHE A 272 -3.45 5.50 2.20
N ILE A 273 -4.68 5.03 1.96
CA ILE A 273 -5.27 4.97 0.61
C ILE A 273 -5.27 6.36 -0.04
N THR A 274 -5.71 7.38 0.70
CA THR A 274 -5.74 8.78 0.23
C THR A 274 -4.32 9.29 -0.05
N PHE A 275 -3.37 9.03 0.84
CA PHE A 275 -1.97 9.39 0.65
C PHE A 275 -1.37 8.74 -0.61
N PHE A 276 -1.55 7.42 -0.79
CA PHE A 276 -1.01 6.73 -1.96
C PHE A 276 -1.71 7.14 -3.25
N LEU A 277 -3.00 7.48 -3.22
CA LEU A 277 -3.69 8.07 -4.36
C LEU A 277 -3.05 9.41 -4.75
N ALA A 278 -2.86 10.31 -3.80
CA ALA A 278 -2.20 11.60 -4.04
C ALA A 278 -0.75 11.41 -4.52
N PHE A 279 -0.02 10.46 -3.94
CA PHE A 279 1.33 10.11 -4.35
C PHE A 279 1.39 9.59 -5.78
N ASN A 280 0.48 8.69 -6.17
CA ASN A 280 0.38 8.19 -7.54
C ASN A 280 0.04 9.29 -8.55
N ILE A 281 -0.87 10.20 -8.20
CA ILE A 281 -1.17 11.39 -9.03
C ILE A 281 0.09 12.24 -9.19
N PHE A 282 0.80 12.51 -8.12
CA PHE A 282 2.05 13.28 -8.13
C PHE A 282 3.12 12.64 -9.04
N LEU A 283 3.33 11.31 -8.93
CA LEU A 283 4.24 10.57 -9.80
C LEU A 283 3.78 10.62 -11.27
N GLY A 284 2.49 10.51 -11.52
CA GLY A 284 1.89 10.64 -12.85
C GLY A 284 2.13 12.02 -13.46
N VAL A 285 2.00 13.08 -12.66
CA VAL A 285 2.30 14.47 -13.09
C VAL A 285 3.78 14.62 -13.45
N ILE A 286 4.70 14.16 -12.59
CA ILE A 286 6.15 14.20 -12.88
C ILE A 286 6.48 13.43 -14.16
N GLY A 287 5.94 12.22 -14.30
CA GLY A 287 6.12 11.42 -15.51
C GLY A 287 5.57 12.12 -16.75
N SER A 288 4.40 12.79 -16.64
CA SER A 288 3.81 13.56 -17.73
C SER A 288 4.69 14.74 -18.14
N PHE A 289 5.31 15.45 -17.20
CA PHE A 289 6.28 16.51 -17.52
C PHE A 289 7.52 15.97 -18.25
N THR A 290 8.04 14.82 -17.83
CA THR A 290 9.17 14.16 -18.51
C THR A 290 8.80 13.81 -19.97
N LEU A 291 7.61 13.25 -20.18
CA LEU A 291 7.11 12.94 -21.51
C LEU A 291 6.79 14.21 -22.35
N LEU A 292 6.35 15.29 -21.70
CA LEU A 292 6.11 16.58 -22.33
C LEU A 292 7.41 17.17 -22.88
N VAL A 293 8.52 17.08 -22.14
CA VAL A 293 9.84 17.48 -22.63
C VAL A 293 10.23 16.67 -23.87
N GLY A 294 10.01 15.35 -23.88
CA GLY A 294 10.16 14.49 -25.05
C GLY A 294 9.28 14.95 -26.22
N GLY A 295 8.01 15.27 -25.94
CA GLY A 295 7.05 15.79 -26.94
C GLY A 295 7.47 17.14 -27.55
N VAL A 296 7.99 18.05 -26.74
CA VAL A 296 8.56 19.33 -27.24
C VAL A 296 9.75 19.06 -28.16
N GLY A 297 10.61 18.08 -27.82
CA GLY A 297 11.69 17.64 -28.67
C GLY A 297 11.19 17.15 -30.05
N VAL A 298 10.13 16.30 -30.04
CA VAL A 298 9.48 15.85 -31.29
C VAL A 298 8.91 17.01 -32.07
N ALA A 299 8.18 17.93 -31.43
CA ALA A 299 7.59 19.09 -32.10
C ALA A 299 8.66 19.97 -32.76
N SER A 300 9.77 20.25 -32.03
CA SER A 300 10.88 21.05 -32.54
C SER A 300 11.52 20.43 -33.78
N ILE A 301 11.75 19.11 -33.76
CA ILE A 301 12.34 18.40 -34.89
C ILE A 301 11.36 18.35 -36.08
N MET A 302 10.08 18.14 -35.83
CA MET A 302 9.07 18.16 -36.89
C MET A 302 8.90 19.55 -37.52
N MET A 303 9.11 20.64 -36.75
CA MET A 303 9.16 22.01 -37.32
C MET A 303 10.29 22.16 -38.33
N VAL A 304 11.48 21.66 -38.02
CA VAL A 304 12.61 21.66 -38.97
C VAL A 304 12.30 20.81 -40.20
N VAL A 305 11.66 19.64 -40.03
CA VAL A 305 11.21 18.80 -41.14
C VAL A 305 10.23 19.55 -42.07
N VAL A 306 9.29 20.30 -41.50
CA VAL A 306 8.34 21.12 -42.26
C VAL A 306 9.09 22.22 -43.03
N GLU A 307 10.09 22.87 -42.42
CA GLU A 307 10.90 23.88 -43.12
C GLU A 307 11.70 23.28 -44.27
N GLU A 308 12.36 22.13 -44.09
CA GLU A 308 13.10 21.41 -45.13
C GLU A 308 12.21 20.97 -46.32
N ARG A 309 10.94 20.61 -46.01
CA ARG A 309 9.95 20.17 -47.02
C ARG A 309 9.03 21.28 -47.52
N THR A 310 9.29 22.54 -47.16
CA THR A 310 8.43 23.67 -47.51
C THR A 310 8.16 23.74 -49.02
N ARG A 311 9.15 23.48 -49.88
CA ARG A 311 8.98 23.45 -51.34
C ARG A 311 8.07 22.34 -51.82
N GLU A 312 8.19 21.11 -51.27
CA GLU A 312 7.30 20.00 -51.57
C GLU A 312 5.84 20.29 -51.18
N ILE A 313 5.67 20.88 -49.96
CA ILE A 313 4.36 21.30 -49.47
C ILE A 313 3.75 22.36 -50.38
N GLY A 314 4.56 23.33 -50.80
CA GLY A 314 4.13 24.38 -51.74
C GLY A 314 3.68 23.82 -53.08
N ILE A 315 4.42 22.87 -53.64
CA ILE A 315 4.04 22.18 -54.91
C ILE A 315 2.71 21.44 -54.73
N LYS A 316 2.54 20.66 -53.65
CA LYS A 316 1.28 19.94 -53.36
C LYS A 316 0.09 20.87 -53.24
N LEU A 317 0.25 22.00 -52.55
CA LEU A 317 -0.82 23.01 -52.39
C LEU A 317 -1.12 23.71 -53.73
N ALA A 318 -0.09 24.02 -54.54
CA ALA A 318 -0.26 24.63 -55.89
C ALA A 318 -1.01 23.73 -56.86
N VAL A 319 -0.82 22.42 -56.78
CA VAL A 319 -1.53 21.41 -57.60
C VAL A 319 -2.93 21.06 -57.05
N GLY A 320 -3.37 21.75 -55.96
CA GLY A 320 -4.74 21.67 -55.45
C GLY A 320 -4.92 20.74 -54.23
N ALA A 321 -3.87 20.35 -53.53
CA ALA A 321 -4.02 19.60 -52.29
C ALA A 321 -4.71 20.46 -51.19
N ARG A 322 -5.70 19.87 -50.54
CA ARG A 322 -6.40 20.56 -49.44
C ARG A 322 -5.47 20.72 -48.22
N ARG A 323 -5.51 21.87 -47.57
CA ARG A 323 -4.72 22.15 -46.34
C ARG A 323 -4.92 21.08 -45.28
N ARG A 324 -6.14 20.54 -45.12
CA ARG A 324 -6.45 19.44 -44.20
C ARG A 324 -5.66 18.16 -44.54
N THR A 325 -5.39 17.87 -45.78
CA THR A 325 -4.61 16.71 -46.21
C THR A 325 -3.16 16.85 -45.73
N ILE A 326 -2.56 18.04 -45.87
CA ILE A 326 -1.21 18.34 -45.37
C ILE A 326 -1.18 18.24 -43.83
N LEU A 327 -2.17 18.81 -43.13
CA LEU A 327 -2.28 18.74 -41.69
C LEU A 327 -2.33 17.28 -41.21
N VAL A 328 -3.23 16.47 -41.76
CA VAL A 328 -3.36 15.04 -41.40
C VAL A 328 -2.08 14.27 -41.69
N GLN A 329 -1.39 14.58 -42.78
CA GLN A 329 -0.13 13.94 -43.14
C GLN A 329 0.93 14.16 -42.03
N PHE A 330 1.26 15.42 -41.69
CA PHE A 330 2.28 15.74 -40.70
C PHE A 330 1.87 15.34 -39.29
N PHE A 331 0.58 15.46 -38.94
CA PHE A 331 0.06 14.98 -37.66
C PHE A 331 0.22 13.46 -37.53
N SER A 332 -0.12 12.68 -38.57
CA SER A 332 0.04 11.23 -38.53
C SER A 332 1.51 10.80 -38.51
N GLU A 333 2.42 11.51 -39.19
CA GLU A 333 3.87 11.29 -39.11
C GLU A 333 4.36 11.45 -37.64
N THR A 334 3.96 12.54 -36.96
CA THR A 334 4.32 12.77 -35.57
C THR A 334 3.73 11.71 -34.64
N LEU A 335 2.46 11.35 -34.84
CA LEU A 335 1.79 10.35 -34.03
C LEU A 335 2.47 8.97 -34.13
N VAL A 336 2.89 8.57 -35.35
CA VAL A 336 3.64 7.31 -35.56
C VAL A 336 4.97 7.33 -34.81
N ILE A 337 5.71 8.43 -34.86
CA ILE A 337 6.97 8.58 -34.10
C ILE A 337 6.71 8.43 -32.59
N MET A 338 5.68 9.11 -32.08
CA MET A 338 5.29 9.01 -30.66
C MET A 338 4.89 7.59 -30.27
N LEU A 339 4.12 6.90 -31.10
CA LEU A 339 3.71 5.51 -30.85
C LEU A 339 4.91 4.54 -30.89
N LEU A 340 5.84 4.71 -31.83
CA LEU A 340 7.06 3.89 -31.88
C LEU A 340 7.93 4.11 -30.65
N GLY A 341 8.17 5.37 -30.27
CA GLY A 341 8.89 5.70 -29.03
C GLY A 341 8.19 5.15 -27.79
N GLY A 342 6.86 5.30 -27.74
CA GLY A 342 6.03 4.75 -26.69
C GLY A 342 6.10 3.23 -26.57
N LEU A 343 6.07 2.52 -27.69
CA LEU A 343 6.19 1.05 -27.72
C LEU A 343 7.55 0.57 -27.22
N ILE A 344 8.63 1.25 -27.62
CA ILE A 344 9.98 0.94 -27.14
C ILE A 344 10.08 1.23 -25.63
N GLY A 345 9.57 2.38 -25.17
CA GLY A 345 9.54 2.73 -23.75
C GLY A 345 8.74 1.73 -22.90
N PHE A 346 7.58 1.28 -23.45
CA PHE A 346 6.79 0.21 -22.82
C PHE A 346 7.55 -1.10 -22.71
N ALA A 347 8.22 -1.52 -23.81
CA ALA A 347 8.99 -2.77 -23.82
C ALA A 347 10.15 -2.73 -22.82
N LEU A 348 10.85 -1.59 -22.71
CA LEU A 348 11.91 -1.39 -21.72
C LEU A 348 11.35 -1.43 -20.29
N SER A 349 10.22 -0.77 -20.04
CA SER A 349 9.56 -0.81 -18.73
C SER A 349 9.13 -2.23 -18.34
N ALA A 350 8.57 -2.98 -19.28
CA ALA A 350 8.18 -4.37 -19.08
C ALA A 350 9.39 -5.26 -18.78
N ALA A 351 10.52 -5.02 -19.45
CA ALA A 351 11.76 -5.74 -19.18
C ALA A 351 12.29 -5.45 -17.77
N VAL A 352 12.33 -4.19 -17.34
CA VAL A 352 12.75 -3.81 -15.98
C VAL A 352 11.82 -4.43 -14.93
N VAL A 353 10.49 -4.31 -15.11
CA VAL A 353 9.51 -4.92 -14.19
C VAL A 353 9.72 -6.43 -14.08
N ARG A 354 9.93 -7.12 -15.21
CA ARG A 354 10.24 -8.57 -15.20
C ARG A 354 11.53 -8.89 -14.44
N VAL A 355 12.60 -8.14 -14.67
CA VAL A 355 13.86 -8.34 -13.94
C VAL A 355 13.66 -8.16 -12.44
N VAL A 356 12.93 -7.12 -12.00
CA VAL A 356 12.63 -6.91 -10.59
C VAL A 356 11.80 -8.05 -9.99
N GLN A 357 10.87 -8.63 -10.78
CA GLN A 357 10.07 -9.79 -10.35
C GLN A 357 10.88 -11.09 -10.20
N THR A 358 12.05 -11.22 -10.86
CA THR A 358 12.93 -12.39 -10.71
C THR A 358 13.89 -12.30 -9.52
N LEU A 359 14.00 -11.12 -8.90
CA LEU A 359 14.81 -10.96 -7.70
C LEU A 359 14.14 -11.66 -6.50
N PRO A 360 14.92 -12.17 -5.52
CA PRO A 360 14.37 -12.82 -4.34
C PRO A 360 13.33 -11.92 -3.65
N ALA A 361 12.10 -12.44 -3.54
CA ALA A 361 10.95 -11.67 -3.04
C ALA A 361 11.19 -11.04 -1.66
N GLU A 362 11.99 -11.69 -0.81
CA GLU A 362 12.31 -11.20 0.54
C GLU A 362 13.08 -9.88 0.55
N GLN A 363 13.93 -9.62 -0.46
CA GLN A 363 14.73 -8.39 -0.50
C GLN A 363 13.99 -7.21 -1.13
N VAL A 364 13.10 -7.45 -2.09
CA VAL A 364 12.39 -6.41 -2.83
C VAL A 364 11.01 -6.15 -2.23
N ALA A 365 10.30 -7.20 -1.82
CA ALA A 365 8.95 -7.09 -1.27
C ALA A 365 8.92 -6.34 0.07
N ASN A 366 10.01 -6.43 0.86
CA ASN A 366 10.07 -5.79 2.17
C ASN A 366 10.16 -4.25 2.13
N PHE A 367 10.50 -3.62 1.01
CA PHE A 367 10.63 -2.16 0.93
C PHE A 367 9.68 -1.50 -0.05
N VAL A 368 9.52 -2.05 -1.25
CA VAL A 368 8.89 -1.33 -2.38
C VAL A 368 7.67 -2.07 -2.94
N GLY A 369 7.45 -3.32 -2.53
CA GLY A 369 6.51 -4.21 -3.21
C GLY A 369 7.01 -4.63 -4.59
N VAL A 370 6.41 -5.67 -5.16
CA VAL A 370 6.79 -6.16 -6.49
C VAL A 370 5.99 -5.40 -7.55
N PRO A 371 6.64 -4.57 -8.40
CA PRO A 371 5.93 -3.78 -9.41
C PRO A 371 5.19 -4.69 -10.38
N GLN A 372 3.96 -4.29 -10.75
CA GLN A 372 3.11 -5.02 -11.66
C GLN A 372 2.61 -4.10 -12.77
N MET A 373 2.56 -4.63 -13.99
CA MET A 373 1.97 -3.94 -15.14
C MET A 373 0.46 -4.12 -15.09
N SER A 374 -0.22 -3.36 -14.23
CA SER A 374 -1.68 -3.40 -14.15
C SER A 374 -2.32 -2.77 -15.40
N PRO A 375 -3.56 -3.15 -15.76
CA PRO A 375 -4.29 -2.49 -16.84
C PRO A 375 -4.41 -0.97 -16.65
N LEU A 376 -4.51 -0.51 -15.40
CA LEU A 376 -4.57 0.91 -15.06
C LEU A 376 -3.29 1.65 -15.45
N VAL A 377 -2.12 1.07 -15.15
CA VAL A 377 -0.80 1.63 -15.54
C VAL A 377 -0.70 1.76 -17.05
N ILE A 378 -1.07 0.70 -17.78
CA ILE A 378 -0.98 0.67 -19.25
C ILE A 378 -1.92 1.71 -19.87
N VAL A 379 -3.18 1.74 -19.46
CA VAL A 379 -4.18 2.66 -19.98
C VAL A 379 -3.82 4.11 -19.70
N SER A 380 -3.38 4.43 -18.45
CA SER A 380 -2.97 5.79 -18.10
C SER A 380 -1.75 6.26 -18.91
N ALA A 381 -0.74 5.40 -19.09
CA ALA A 381 0.42 5.72 -19.91
C ALA A 381 0.07 5.98 -21.38
N ILE A 382 -0.82 5.16 -21.96
CA ILE A 382 -1.31 5.36 -23.33
C ILE A 382 -2.08 6.68 -23.45
N LEU A 383 -2.96 7.00 -22.51
CA LEU A 383 -3.73 8.23 -22.54
C LEU A 383 -2.83 9.47 -22.43
N ILE A 384 -1.83 9.45 -21.55
CA ILE A 384 -0.85 10.53 -21.41
C ILE A 384 -0.04 10.68 -22.69
N LEU A 385 0.45 9.57 -23.27
CA LEU A 385 1.21 9.57 -24.53
C LEU A 385 0.39 10.14 -25.68
N LEU A 386 -0.87 9.74 -25.83
CA LEU A 386 -1.77 10.25 -26.86
C LEU A 386 -2.09 11.72 -26.67
N ALA A 387 -2.33 12.16 -25.45
CA ALA A 387 -2.60 13.57 -25.16
C ALA A 387 -1.40 14.46 -25.52
N ILE A 388 -0.21 14.10 -25.05
CA ILE A 388 1.01 14.85 -25.33
C ILE A 388 1.38 14.76 -26.82
N GLY A 389 1.25 13.57 -27.44
CA GLY A 389 1.49 13.37 -28.87
C GLY A 389 0.56 14.21 -29.76
N THR A 390 -0.70 14.35 -29.34
CA THR A 390 -1.66 15.22 -30.04
C THR A 390 -1.24 16.69 -29.98
N VAL A 391 -0.87 17.17 -28.81
CA VAL A 391 -0.41 18.56 -28.63
C VAL A 391 0.89 18.81 -29.40
N ALA A 392 1.88 17.94 -29.24
CA ALA A 392 3.18 18.03 -29.90
C ALA A 392 3.08 17.96 -31.43
N GLY A 393 2.19 17.11 -31.96
CA GLY A 393 2.00 16.95 -33.42
C GLY A 393 1.15 18.03 -34.05
N MET A 394 0.23 18.64 -33.30
CA MET A 394 -0.67 19.65 -33.85
C MET A 394 0.05 20.97 -34.23
N ILE A 395 1.08 21.36 -33.51
CA ILE A 395 1.83 22.60 -33.76
C ILE A 395 2.54 22.53 -35.15
N PRO A 396 3.42 21.55 -35.42
CA PRO A 396 4.09 21.45 -36.75
C PRO A 396 3.11 21.17 -37.89
N ALA A 397 2.07 20.36 -37.63
CA ALA A 397 1.07 20.06 -38.65
C ALA A 397 0.27 21.31 -39.10
N ARG A 398 -0.09 22.19 -38.16
CA ARG A 398 -0.74 23.49 -38.46
C ARG A 398 0.20 24.41 -39.25
N ASN A 399 1.49 24.47 -38.86
CA ASN A 399 2.46 25.26 -39.59
C ASN A 399 2.62 24.79 -41.04
N ALA A 400 2.74 23.47 -41.26
CA ALA A 400 2.80 22.88 -42.59
C ALA A 400 1.56 23.24 -43.43
N ALA A 401 0.36 23.13 -42.84
CA ALA A 401 -0.91 23.43 -43.52
C ALA A 401 -1.13 24.93 -43.83
N SER A 402 -0.47 25.82 -43.09
CA SER A 402 -0.56 27.27 -43.27
C SER A 402 0.45 27.83 -44.27
N THR A 403 1.34 27.01 -44.79
CA THR A 403 2.37 27.41 -45.77
C THR A 403 1.76 28.08 -46.98
N ASN A 404 2.33 29.24 -47.40
CA ASN A 404 1.88 29.95 -48.61
C ASN A 404 2.60 29.38 -49.85
N PRO A 405 1.87 28.83 -50.83
CA PRO A 405 2.48 28.16 -51.98
C PRO A 405 3.39 29.11 -52.79
N ILE A 406 3.04 30.40 -52.90
CA ILE A 406 3.82 31.39 -53.65
C ILE A 406 5.19 31.62 -53.00
N GLN A 407 5.21 31.74 -51.69
CA GLN A 407 6.45 31.95 -50.95
C GLN A 407 7.32 30.67 -50.88
N ALA A 408 6.68 29.50 -50.80
CA ALA A 408 7.33 28.19 -50.78
C ALA A 408 8.07 27.83 -52.08
N LEU A 409 7.60 28.35 -53.21
CA LEU A 409 8.21 28.14 -54.53
C LEU A 409 9.30 29.15 -54.87
N ARG A 410 9.37 30.27 -54.11
CA ARG A 410 10.37 31.32 -54.30
C ARG A 410 11.66 31.09 -53.50
N LYS A 411 11.63 30.24 -52.47
CA LYS A 411 12.77 29.69 -51.74
C LYS A 411 13.31 28.44 -52.48
#